data_bed41e966eb90519b63f5580bdbdec2d
#
_entry.id   bed41e966eb90519b63f5580bdbdec2d
#
_cell.length_a   1.000
_cell.length_b   1.000
_cell.length_c   1.000
_cell.angle_alpha   90.00
_cell.angle_beta   90.00
_cell.angle_gamma   90.00
#
_symmetry.space_group_name_H-M   'P 1'
#
loop_
_entity.id
_entity.type
_entity.pdbx_description
1 polymer ?
#
loop_
_entity_poly.entity_id
_entity_poly.type
_entity_poly.pdbx_seq_one_letter_code
_entity_poly.pdbx_strand_id
1 'polypeptide(L)'
;MEDTIKHYRKERELGIDWTLPVLQENYLNHLSRLQLPSNSYVCLGEIHGREETEDQVRKLPANLKFHGLAKGRYITKTKMFESLDTSGWISAAMSKKCEVWNNNATNFMFFGEKGKGMIPMLNHACEIHKEYLEITGLNRQDIINGDYYALMKAPFALLYMPMCKQLNIMNDNFN
;
A
#
# COMPACT_ATOMS: atom_id res chain seq x y z
N MET A 1 3.38 -19.39 -12.81
CA MET A 1 3.32 -19.78 -11.38
C MET A 1 4.13 -21.03 -11.07
N GLU A 2 4.02 -22.11 -11.85
CA GLU A 2 4.85 -23.32 -11.73
C GLU A 2 6.35 -22.97 -11.71
N ASP A 3 6.74 -22.07 -12.59
CA ASP A 3 8.13 -21.59 -12.68
C ASP A 3 8.59 -20.85 -11.43
N THR A 4 7.72 -20.05 -10.79
CA THR A 4 8.06 -19.34 -9.54
C THR A 4 8.42 -20.32 -8.43
N ILE A 5 7.60 -21.38 -8.26
CA ILE A 5 7.85 -22.41 -7.24
C ILE A 5 9.15 -23.17 -7.54
N LYS A 6 9.36 -23.52 -8.81
CA LYS A 6 10.58 -24.21 -9.26
C LYS A 6 11.83 -23.35 -9.03
N HIS A 7 11.79 -22.07 -9.40
CA HIS A 7 12.92 -21.16 -9.22
C HIS A 7 13.22 -20.95 -7.73
N TYR A 8 12.21 -20.70 -6.91
CA TYR A 8 12.40 -20.53 -5.47
C TYR A 8 13.06 -21.75 -4.83
N ARG A 9 12.62 -22.98 -5.17
CA ARG A 9 13.25 -24.22 -4.68
C ARG A 9 14.69 -24.33 -5.12
N LYS A 10 14.98 -24.03 -6.39
CA LYS A 10 16.32 -24.06 -6.95
C LYS A 10 17.26 -23.09 -6.26
N GLU A 11 16.78 -21.90 -5.94
CA GLU A 11 17.54 -20.89 -5.19
C GLU A 11 17.88 -21.40 -3.78
N ARG A 12 16.93 -22.05 -3.09
CA ARG A 12 17.17 -22.64 -1.78
C ARG A 12 18.19 -23.78 -1.83
N GLU A 13 18.13 -24.64 -2.86
CA GLU A 13 19.13 -25.68 -3.09
C GLU A 13 20.54 -25.10 -3.32
N LEU A 14 20.64 -23.92 -3.90
CA LEU A 14 21.88 -23.19 -4.12
C LEU A 14 22.36 -22.38 -2.90
N GLY A 15 21.64 -22.43 -1.77
CA GLY A 15 21.97 -21.69 -0.56
C GLY A 15 21.60 -20.20 -0.63
N ILE A 16 20.76 -19.79 -1.60
CA ILE A 16 20.26 -18.41 -1.71
C ILE A 16 19.04 -18.28 -0.80
N ASP A 17 19.17 -17.66 0.37
CA ASP A 17 18.14 -17.58 1.40
C ASP A 17 17.44 -16.23 1.54
N TRP A 18 17.93 -15.21 0.84
CA TRP A 18 17.39 -13.83 0.87
C TRP A 18 16.28 -13.55 -0.16
N THR A 19 15.97 -14.49 -1.06
CA THR A 19 14.88 -14.34 -2.03
C THR A 19 13.52 -14.66 -1.41
N LEU A 20 12.49 -13.94 -1.86
CA LEU A 20 11.12 -14.12 -1.42
C LEU A 20 10.27 -14.69 -2.56
N PRO A 21 9.44 -15.71 -2.32
CA PRO A 21 8.52 -16.19 -3.34
C PRO A 21 7.43 -15.15 -3.61
N VAL A 22 7.19 -14.85 -4.87
CA VAL A 22 6.12 -13.95 -5.31
C VAL A 22 4.96 -14.80 -5.85
N LEU A 23 3.84 -14.78 -5.15
CA LEU A 23 2.63 -15.49 -5.55
C LEU A 23 1.67 -14.55 -6.26
N GLN A 24 1.12 -15.01 -7.36
CA GLN A 24 0.06 -14.36 -8.14
C GLN A 24 -1.08 -15.35 -8.23
N GLU A 25 -2.30 -14.97 -7.91
CA GLU A 25 -3.49 -15.84 -7.93
C GLU A 25 -3.36 -17.14 -7.09
N ASN A 26 -4.45 -17.79 -6.78
CA ASN A 26 -4.51 -19.10 -6.11
C ASN A 26 -3.51 -19.30 -4.95
N TYR A 27 -3.32 -18.26 -4.13
CA TYR A 27 -2.30 -18.20 -3.09
C TYR A 27 -2.24 -19.43 -2.19
N LEU A 28 -3.40 -19.91 -1.69
CA LEU A 28 -3.48 -21.02 -0.75
C LEU A 28 -2.92 -22.32 -1.36
N ASN A 29 -3.25 -22.60 -2.62
CA ASN A 29 -2.72 -23.76 -3.31
C ASN A 29 -1.19 -23.69 -3.48
N HIS A 30 -0.67 -22.52 -3.84
CA HIS A 30 0.76 -22.34 -4.04
C HIS A 30 1.53 -22.35 -2.71
N LEU A 31 0.98 -21.79 -1.64
CA LEU A 31 1.58 -21.82 -0.31
C LEU A 31 1.74 -23.27 0.20
N SER A 32 0.73 -24.12 0.03
CA SER A 32 0.82 -25.53 0.44
C SER A 32 1.93 -26.29 -0.27
N ARG A 33 2.24 -25.90 -1.50
CA ARG A 33 3.29 -26.52 -2.32
C ARG A 33 4.70 -26.02 -1.99
N LEU A 34 4.83 -24.80 -1.46
CA LEU A 34 6.14 -24.21 -1.12
C LEU A 34 6.74 -24.82 0.16
N GLN A 35 5.92 -25.34 1.06
CA GLN A 35 6.36 -25.94 2.34
C GLN A 35 7.30 -25.01 3.15
N LEU A 36 6.88 -23.75 3.29
CA LEU A 36 7.69 -22.72 3.94
C LEU A 36 7.78 -22.92 5.45
N PRO A 37 8.95 -22.68 6.06
CA PRO A 37 9.08 -22.59 7.52
C PRO A 37 8.17 -21.51 8.12
N SER A 38 7.78 -21.67 9.38
CA SER A 38 7.06 -20.61 10.11
C SER A 38 7.85 -19.30 10.12
N ASN A 39 7.14 -18.18 10.08
CA ASN A 39 7.68 -16.81 9.95
C ASN A 39 8.37 -16.49 8.61
N SER A 40 8.31 -17.37 7.62
CA SER A 40 8.79 -17.03 6.27
C SER A 40 7.99 -15.88 5.68
N TYR A 41 8.69 -15.01 4.94
CA TYR A 41 8.08 -13.92 4.18
C TYR A 41 7.64 -14.39 2.79
N VAL A 42 6.47 -13.95 2.36
CA VAL A 42 5.90 -14.24 1.04
C VAL A 42 5.33 -12.97 0.43
N CYS A 43 5.65 -12.69 -0.80
CA CYS A 43 5.06 -11.59 -1.54
C CYS A 43 3.78 -12.03 -2.26
N LEU A 44 2.71 -11.24 -2.13
CA LEU A 44 1.45 -11.45 -2.82
C LEU A 44 1.26 -10.35 -3.87
N GLY A 45 1.30 -10.74 -5.15
CA GLY A 45 1.02 -9.89 -6.29
C GLY A 45 -0.45 -10.00 -6.74
N GLU A 46 -0.85 -9.17 -7.69
CA GLU A 46 -2.14 -9.27 -8.41
C GLU A 46 -3.43 -9.42 -7.59
N ILE A 47 -3.50 -8.83 -6.40
CA ILE A 47 -4.76 -8.76 -5.65
C ILE A 47 -5.65 -7.70 -6.32
N HIS A 48 -6.35 -8.03 -7.37
CA HIS A 48 -7.16 -7.08 -8.15
C HIS A 48 -8.59 -6.94 -7.65
N GLY A 49 -8.81 -6.72 -6.34
CA GLY A 49 -10.13 -6.35 -5.82
C GLY A 49 -11.28 -7.30 -6.21
N ARG A 50 -10.97 -8.52 -6.60
CA ARG A 50 -11.96 -9.56 -6.83
C ARG A 50 -12.33 -10.19 -5.49
N GLU A 51 -13.61 -10.40 -5.26
CA GLU A 51 -14.14 -10.99 -4.02
C GLU A 51 -13.46 -12.33 -3.69
N GLU A 52 -13.23 -13.16 -4.69
CA GLU A 52 -12.51 -14.42 -4.57
C GLU A 52 -11.07 -14.25 -4.03
N THR A 53 -10.40 -13.19 -4.43
CA THR A 53 -9.03 -12.88 -3.97
C THR A 53 -9.04 -12.37 -2.53
N GLU A 54 -10.01 -11.57 -2.14
CA GLU A 54 -10.18 -11.13 -0.75
C GLU A 54 -10.47 -12.31 0.17
N ASP A 55 -11.24 -13.29 -0.27
CA ASP A 55 -11.50 -14.53 0.46
C ASP A 55 -10.25 -15.38 0.65
N GLN A 56 -9.39 -15.48 -0.36
CA GLN A 56 -8.11 -16.18 -0.23
C GLN A 56 -7.20 -15.47 0.77
N VAL A 57 -7.13 -14.14 0.72
CA VAL A 57 -6.31 -13.33 1.64
C VAL A 57 -6.77 -13.53 3.08
N ARG A 58 -8.07 -13.61 3.35
CA ARG A 58 -8.60 -13.88 4.70
C ARG A 58 -8.25 -15.26 5.26
N LYS A 59 -7.96 -16.20 4.39
CA LYS A 59 -7.62 -17.60 4.73
C LYS A 59 -6.11 -17.85 4.77
N LEU A 60 -5.29 -16.82 4.62
CA LEU A 60 -3.83 -16.95 4.68
C LEU A 60 -3.38 -17.45 6.05
N PRO A 61 -2.37 -18.33 6.10
CA PRO A 61 -1.92 -18.91 7.36
C PRO A 61 -1.20 -17.87 8.24
N ALA A 62 -1.61 -17.78 9.50
CA ALA A 62 -1.08 -16.80 10.47
C ALA A 62 0.39 -17.03 10.86
N ASN A 63 0.94 -18.19 10.55
CA ASN A 63 2.34 -18.53 10.82
C ASN A 63 3.32 -18.03 9.75
N LEU A 64 2.84 -17.36 8.70
CA LEU A 64 3.65 -16.73 7.66
C LEU A 64 3.49 -15.22 7.68
N LYS A 65 4.47 -14.50 7.15
CA LYS A 65 4.48 -13.06 6.98
C LYS A 65 4.21 -12.71 5.52
N PHE A 66 3.37 -11.72 5.28
CA PHE A 66 2.98 -11.37 3.92
C PHE A 66 3.37 -9.95 3.57
N HIS A 67 3.94 -9.78 2.39
CA HIS A 67 4.15 -8.50 1.74
C HIS A 67 3.20 -8.34 0.56
N GLY A 68 2.41 -7.29 0.55
CA GLY A 68 1.48 -6.98 -0.55
C GLY A 68 2.12 -6.10 -1.61
N LEU A 69 2.42 -6.66 -2.79
CA LEU A 69 2.95 -5.90 -3.93
C LEU A 69 1.87 -5.02 -4.53
N ALA A 70 2.15 -3.72 -4.68
CA ALA A 70 1.26 -2.71 -5.27
C ALA A 70 -0.11 -2.58 -4.56
N LYS A 71 -0.17 -2.77 -3.24
CA LYS A 71 -1.42 -2.92 -2.47
C LYS A 71 -1.72 -1.78 -1.50
N GLY A 72 -1.18 -0.59 -1.69
CA GLY A 72 -1.39 0.55 -0.78
C GLY A 72 -2.85 0.79 -0.35
N ARG A 73 -3.83 0.39 -1.16
CA ARG A 73 -5.27 0.49 -0.82
C ARG A 73 -5.78 -0.55 0.17
N TYR A 74 -5.01 -1.62 0.41
CA TYR A 74 -5.43 -2.71 1.29
C TYR A 74 -4.97 -2.53 2.74
N ILE A 75 -4.16 -1.51 3.04
CA ILE A 75 -3.72 -1.20 4.42
C ILE A 75 -4.90 -1.12 5.39
N THR A 76 -6.03 -0.55 4.93
CA THR A 76 -7.23 -0.39 5.78
C THR A 76 -8.07 -1.65 5.93
N LYS A 77 -7.94 -2.61 5.01
CA LYS A 77 -8.85 -3.76 4.96
C LYS A 77 -8.29 -5.02 5.62
N THR A 78 -6.98 -5.14 5.77
CA THR A 78 -6.39 -6.37 6.29
C THR A 78 -5.19 -6.09 7.18
N LYS A 79 -5.29 -6.45 8.47
CA LYS A 79 -4.15 -6.60 9.40
C LYS A 79 -3.19 -7.72 8.97
N MET A 80 -3.33 -8.28 7.78
CA MET A 80 -2.67 -9.51 7.34
C MET A 80 -1.33 -9.27 6.67
N PHE A 81 -1.04 -8.03 6.26
CA PHE A 81 0.21 -7.70 5.62
C PHE A 81 1.17 -7.08 6.64
N GLU A 82 2.34 -7.68 6.78
CA GLU A 82 3.45 -7.13 7.56
C GLU A 82 4.00 -5.86 6.89
N SER A 83 3.97 -5.82 5.56
CA SER A 83 4.41 -4.69 4.76
C SER A 83 3.69 -4.61 3.43
N LEU A 84 3.65 -3.41 2.87
CA LEU A 84 3.02 -3.11 1.58
C LEU A 84 3.90 -2.16 0.79
N ASP A 85 3.87 -2.28 -0.52
CA ASP A 85 4.41 -1.27 -1.42
C ASP A 85 3.35 -0.72 -2.36
N THR A 86 3.62 0.40 -2.97
CA THR A 86 2.82 0.96 -4.05
C THR A 86 3.62 1.98 -4.86
N SER A 87 3.50 1.91 -6.17
CA SER A 87 4.02 2.93 -7.10
C SER A 87 2.91 3.82 -7.66
N GLY A 88 1.68 3.64 -7.20
CA GLY A 88 0.50 4.37 -7.69
C GLY A 88 0.62 5.89 -7.53
N TRP A 89 1.36 6.35 -6.51
CA TRP A 89 1.64 7.75 -6.26
C TRP A 89 2.46 8.42 -7.37
N ILE A 90 3.39 7.70 -8.03
CA ILE A 90 4.15 8.22 -9.17
C ILE A 90 3.21 8.46 -10.35
N SER A 91 2.41 7.47 -10.72
CA SER A 91 1.44 7.56 -11.81
C SER A 91 0.37 8.63 -11.54
N ALA A 92 -0.03 8.78 -10.28
CA ALA A 92 -0.95 9.83 -9.87
C ALA A 92 -0.34 11.22 -10.05
N ALA A 93 0.91 11.44 -9.61
CA ALA A 93 1.62 12.71 -9.79
C ALA A 93 1.79 13.07 -11.26
N MET A 94 2.16 12.11 -12.13
CA MET A 94 2.23 12.31 -13.59
C MET A 94 0.89 12.76 -14.17
N SER A 95 -0.21 12.29 -13.62
CA SER A 95 -1.58 12.66 -14.03
C SER A 95 -2.12 13.89 -13.30
N LYS A 96 -1.27 14.64 -12.58
CA LYS A 96 -1.69 15.77 -11.74
C LYS A 96 -2.80 15.38 -10.74
N LYS A 97 -2.65 14.23 -10.11
CA LYS A 97 -3.58 13.70 -9.09
C LYS A 97 -2.85 13.43 -7.79
N CYS A 98 -3.60 13.48 -6.69
CA CYS A 98 -3.17 12.97 -5.39
C CYS A 98 -4.35 12.26 -4.72
N GLU A 99 -4.05 11.20 -3.97
CA GLU A 99 -5.00 10.58 -3.06
C GLU A 99 -4.79 11.17 -1.66
N VAL A 100 -5.88 11.48 -0.98
CA VAL A 100 -5.87 11.98 0.39
C VAL A 100 -6.75 11.12 1.29
N TRP A 101 -6.37 11.00 2.54
CA TRP A 101 -7.15 10.32 3.55
C TRP A 101 -8.12 11.31 4.22
N ASN A 102 -9.39 10.97 4.22
CA ASN A 102 -10.41 11.74 4.89
C ASN A 102 -11.14 10.83 5.90
N ASN A 103 -10.51 10.66 7.05
CA ASN A 103 -10.97 9.93 8.24
C ASN A 103 -11.42 8.46 8.05
N ASN A 104 -12.07 8.10 6.97
CA ASN A 104 -12.53 6.72 6.70
C ASN A 104 -12.53 6.36 5.22
N ALA A 105 -12.12 7.27 4.35
CA ALA A 105 -12.16 7.04 2.91
C ALA A 105 -10.98 7.71 2.20
N THR A 106 -10.55 7.06 1.13
CA THR A 106 -9.57 7.64 0.20
C THR A 106 -10.32 8.49 -0.83
N ASN A 107 -9.93 9.74 -0.96
CA ASN A 107 -10.46 10.66 -1.96
C ASN A 107 -9.38 11.00 -2.99
N PHE A 108 -9.77 11.07 -4.26
CA PHE A 108 -8.92 11.55 -5.33
C PHE A 108 -9.10 13.05 -5.53
N MET A 109 -7.99 13.77 -5.60
CA MET A 109 -7.97 15.16 -5.97
C MET A 109 -7.14 15.37 -7.23
N PHE A 110 -7.59 16.31 -8.07
CA PHE A 110 -6.86 16.79 -9.23
C PHE A 110 -6.23 18.14 -8.91
N PHE A 111 -5.06 18.42 -9.47
CA PHE A 111 -4.31 19.64 -9.22
C PHE A 111 -3.95 20.37 -10.52
N GLY A 112 -3.42 21.59 -10.37
CA GLY A 112 -3.23 22.50 -11.48
C GLY A 112 -4.55 23.03 -12.02
N GLU A 113 -4.65 23.28 -13.31
CA GLU A 113 -5.88 23.85 -13.93
C GLU A 113 -7.13 22.98 -13.71
N LYS A 114 -6.95 21.66 -13.66
CA LYS A 114 -8.05 20.70 -13.41
C LYS A 114 -8.51 20.69 -11.95
N GLY A 115 -7.72 21.24 -11.04
CA GLY A 115 -7.95 21.13 -9.59
C GLY A 115 -8.60 22.33 -8.92
N LYS A 116 -8.94 23.37 -9.69
CA LYS A 116 -9.48 24.64 -9.10
C LYS A 116 -10.69 24.44 -8.18
N GLY A 117 -11.59 23.53 -8.53
CA GLY A 117 -12.77 23.20 -7.71
C GLY A 117 -12.47 22.38 -6.44
N MET A 118 -11.27 21.84 -6.30
CA MET A 118 -10.87 20.96 -5.20
C MET A 118 -10.00 21.65 -4.13
N ILE A 119 -9.70 22.93 -4.32
CA ILE A 119 -8.90 23.72 -3.36
C ILE A 119 -9.48 23.71 -1.93
N PRO A 120 -10.80 23.84 -1.71
CA PRO A 120 -11.35 23.76 -0.35
C PRO A 120 -11.10 22.42 0.33
N MET A 121 -11.21 21.31 -0.42
CA MET A 121 -10.93 19.97 0.12
C MET A 121 -9.44 19.80 0.43
N LEU A 122 -8.56 20.28 -0.43
CA LEU A 122 -7.13 20.27 -0.19
C LEU A 122 -6.78 21.11 1.05
N ASN A 123 -7.37 22.31 1.19
CA ASN A 123 -7.17 23.18 2.36
C ASN A 123 -7.54 22.45 3.65
N HIS A 124 -8.70 21.79 3.65
CA HIS A 124 -9.14 21.01 4.80
C HIS A 124 -8.18 19.83 5.09
N ALA A 125 -7.77 19.08 4.08
CA ALA A 125 -6.82 17.98 4.23
C ALA A 125 -5.46 18.47 4.77
N CYS A 126 -4.95 19.60 4.28
CA CYS A 126 -3.71 20.21 4.77
C CYS A 126 -3.83 20.70 6.21
N GLU A 127 -4.98 21.19 6.61
CA GLU A 127 -5.23 21.65 7.98
C GLU A 127 -5.23 20.48 8.97
N ILE A 128 -6.01 19.44 8.69
CA ILE A 128 -6.10 18.26 9.57
C ILE A 128 -4.81 17.43 9.60
N HIS A 129 -3.95 17.55 8.59
CA HIS A 129 -2.71 16.81 8.45
C HIS A 129 -1.45 17.69 8.48
N LYS A 130 -1.55 18.86 9.10
CA LYS A 130 -0.49 19.87 9.16
C LYS A 130 0.85 19.30 9.66
N GLU A 131 0.82 18.46 10.70
CA GLU A 131 2.01 17.79 11.25
C GLU A 131 2.78 16.99 10.20
N TYR A 132 2.09 16.31 9.29
CA TYR A 132 2.73 15.50 8.26
C TYR A 132 3.27 16.33 7.09
N LEU A 133 2.64 17.47 6.80
CA LEU A 133 3.20 18.45 5.85
C LEU A 133 4.53 18.99 6.36
N GLU A 134 4.63 19.32 7.64
CA GLU A 134 5.86 19.78 8.28
C GLU A 134 6.95 18.71 8.25
N ILE A 135 6.64 17.46 8.62
CA ILE A 135 7.58 16.33 8.59
C ILE A 135 8.12 16.08 7.18
N THR A 136 7.27 16.18 6.16
CA THR A 136 7.66 15.93 4.76
C THR A 136 8.28 17.14 4.08
N GLY A 137 8.28 18.31 4.72
CA GLY A 137 8.69 19.58 4.13
C GLY A 137 7.86 19.98 2.91
N LEU A 138 6.58 19.60 2.92
CA LEU A 138 5.68 19.79 1.79
C LEU A 138 4.96 21.12 1.89
N ASN A 139 5.05 21.94 0.83
CA ASN A 139 4.36 23.21 0.74
C ASN A 139 2.99 23.03 0.06
N ARG A 140 1.93 23.51 0.71
CA ARG A 140 0.57 23.48 0.17
C ARG A 140 0.44 24.17 -1.19
N GLN A 141 1.14 25.29 -1.40
CA GLN A 141 1.05 26.04 -2.65
C GLN A 141 1.63 25.26 -3.82
N ASP A 142 2.69 24.48 -3.59
CA ASP A 142 3.29 23.65 -4.62
C ASP A 142 2.33 22.52 -5.03
N ILE A 143 1.57 21.96 -4.10
CA ILE A 143 0.50 21.00 -4.40
C ILE A 143 -0.57 21.66 -5.28
N ILE A 144 -1.05 22.87 -4.90
CA ILE A 144 -2.08 23.61 -5.64
C ILE A 144 -1.61 23.90 -7.08
N ASN A 145 -0.36 24.29 -7.24
CA ASN A 145 0.24 24.56 -8.54
C ASN A 145 0.44 23.29 -9.38
N GLY A 146 0.29 22.11 -8.78
CA GLY A 146 0.48 20.84 -9.45
C GLY A 146 1.96 20.55 -9.73
N ASP A 147 2.87 21.03 -8.85
CA ASP A 147 4.27 20.69 -8.93
C ASP A 147 4.47 19.17 -8.83
N TYR A 148 5.28 18.63 -9.72
CA TYR A 148 5.45 17.17 -9.82
C TYR A 148 6.02 16.56 -8.55
N TYR A 149 7.06 17.17 -7.97
CA TYR A 149 7.70 16.65 -6.75
C TYR A 149 6.81 16.83 -5.53
N ALA A 150 6.06 17.93 -5.45
CA ALA A 150 5.06 18.12 -4.41
C ALA A 150 3.96 17.07 -4.49
N LEU A 151 3.46 16.77 -5.69
CA LEU A 151 2.46 15.73 -5.93
C LEU A 151 2.98 14.32 -5.65
N MET A 152 4.28 14.06 -5.82
CA MET A 152 4.89 12.80 -5.43
C MET A 152 4.97 12.63 -3.91
N LYS A 153 5.21 13.71 -3.16
CA LYS A 153 5.29 13.69 -1.69
C LYS A 153 3.92 13.73 -1.01
N ALA A 154 2.93 14.39 -1.64
CA ALA A 154 1.62 14.61 -1.05
C ALA A 154 0.92 13.34 -0.52
N PRO A 155 0.96 12.17 -1.18
CA PRO A 155 0.39 10.95 -0.64
C PRO A 155 0.99 10.50 0.69
N PHE A 156 2.26 10.76 0.95
CA PHE A 156 2.88 10.42 2.22
C PHE A 156 2.29 11.25 3.36
N ALA A 157 2.15 12.56 3.17
CA ALA A 157 1.61 13.47 4.16
C ALA A 157 0.08 13.41 4.29
N LEU A 158 -0.63 13.19 3.18
CA LEU A 158 -2.10 13.34 3.13
C LEU A 158 -2.87 12.01 3.05
N LEU A 159 -2.18 10.89 2.85
CA LEU A 159 -2.80 9.57 2.78
C LEU A 159 -2.12 8.57 3.72
N TYR A 160 -0.85 8.23 3.49
CA TYR A 160 -0.24 7.09 4.15
C TYR A 160 0.04 7.31 5.64
N MET A 161 0.64 8.44 6.02
CA MET A 161 0.92 8.76 7.44
C MET A 161 -0.36 8.87 8.28
N PRO A 162 -1.41 9.62 7.83
CA PRO A 162 -2.68 9.68 8.55
C PRO A 162 -3.34 8.31 8.70
N MET A 163 -3.29 7.51 7.64
CA MET A 163 -3.86 6.18 7.61
C MET A 163 -3.17 5.23 8.57
N CYS A 164 -1.83 5.22 8.60
CA CYS A 164 -1.04 4.40 9.51
C CYS A 164 -1.31 4.79 10.98
N LYS A 165 -1.40 6.10 11.29
CA LYS A 165 -1.73 6.58 12.64
C LYS A 165 -3.10 6.09 13.09
N GLN A 166 -4.10 6.20 12.23
CA GLN A 166 -5.46 5.74 12.56
C GLN A 166 -5.52 4.23 12.79
N LEU A 167 -4.79 3.44 12.00
CA LEU A 167 -4.73 2.00 12.18
C LEU A 167 -4.04 1.60 13.49
N ASN A 168 -2.98 2.29 13.89
CA ASN A 168 -2.30 2.06 15.16
C ASN A 168 -3.24 2.34 16.34
N ILE A 169 -4.00 3.44 16.30
CA ILE A 169 -5.02 3.76 17.31
C ILE A 169 -6.10 2.66 17.40
N MET A 170 -6.53 2.13 16.25
CA MET A 170 -7.49 1.02 16.21
C MET A 170 -6.90 -0.28 16.75
N ASN A 171 -5.60 -0.51 16.61
CA ASN A 171 -4.93 -1.71 17.17
C ASN A 171 -4.83 -1.67 18.69
N ASP A 172 -4.58 -0.50 19.29
CA ASP A 172 -4.48 -0.33 20.74
C ASP A 172 -5.84 -0.50 21.46
N ASN A 173 -6.94 -0.30 20.75
CA ASN A 173 -8.29 -0.46 21.29
C ASN A 173 -8.87 -1.90 21.14
N PHE A 174 -8.14 -2.82 20.50
CA PHE A 174 -8.57 -4.21 20.29
C PHE A 174 -7.70 -5.25 21.04
N ASN A 175 -6.77 -4.81 21.86
CA ASN A 175 -6.04 -5.60 22.85
C ASN A 175 -6.57 -5.29 24.26
#